data_19106e4b5e1256eae74ba57a8cba96a1
#
_entry.id   19106e4b5e1256eae74ba57a8cba96a1
#
_cell.length_a   1.000
_cell.length_b   1.000
_cell.length_c   1.000
_cell.angle_alpha   90.00
_cell.angle_beta   90.00
_cell.angle_gamma   90.00
#
_symmetry.space_group_name_H-M   'P 1'
#
loop_
_entity.id
_entity.type
_entity.pdbx_description
1 polymer ?
#
loop_
_entity_poly.entity_id
_entity_poly.type
_entity_poly.pdbx_seq_one_letter_code
_entity_poly.pdbx_strand_id
1 'polypeptide(L)'
;MSELPLSIGTMHFTGIGGIGMSGIAEILFELGYDVQGSDMSENANVHRLREKGIRVIAGQSAENVENAALVVISTAIKADNPEVVAAKERFIPIVHRAEMLGELMRLRWSIAVAGTHGKTTTTSLIASLLSSADIDPTVINGGIITGWGSNARLGKGRWMVVEADESDGSFAKLKPTVAVVTNIDPEHLDHHGSFEALETAFLNFVASIPFYGFATLCIDHPSVQRLMAGIKDRRIITYGMVAAADVRAVNMRVDGASMVFDAQLSDRAAGDATTITDIRFPMLGDHNVQNCLAAIAVALEMNIEADSIRDALADFGGVGRRFETKGVSHGVTIIDDYGHHPV
;
A
#
# COMPACT_ATOMS: atom_id res chain seq x y z
N MET A 1 1.82 -17.29 15.09
CA MET A 1 1.18 -16.21 14.31
C MET A 1 -0.15 -15.90 14.99
N SER A 2 -0.55 -14.63 15.09
CA SER A 2 -1.87 -14.30 15.62
C SER A 2 -2.91 -14.68 14.56
N GLU A 3 -3.92 -15.42 14.95
CA GLU A 3 -5.05 -15.84 14.12
C GLU A 3 -6.29 -15.04 14.53
N LEU A 4 -7.27 -14.97 13.66
CA LEU A 4 -8.56 -14.44 14.04
C LEU A 4 -9.13 -15.28 15.20
N PRO A 5 -9.77 -14.65 16.20
CA PRO A 5 -10.05 -15.30 17.49
C PRO A 5 -11.12 -16.40 17.43
N LEU A 6 -11.84 -16.49 16.32
CA LEU A 6 -12.90 -17.46 16.09
C LEU A 6 -12.70 -18.22 14.79
N SER A 7 -13.13 -19.48 14.76
CA SER A 7 -13.20 -20.24 13.51
C SER A 7 -14.25 -19.60 12.61
N ILE A 8 -13.80 -19.11 11.46
CA ILE A 8 -14.66 -18.58 10.40
C ILE A 8 -14.69 -19.66 9.32
N GLY A 9 -15.86 -20.06 8.89
CA GLY A 9 -16.00 -21.00 7.77
C GLY A 9 -15.47 -20.39 6.45
N THR A 10 -15.94 -20.92 5.33
CA THR A 10 -15.50 -20.50 4.00
C THR A 10 -15.76 -19.02 3.74
N MET A 11 -14.73 -18.26 3.40
CA MET A 11 -14.78 -16.84 3.00
C MET A 11 -14.90 -16.75 1.48
N HIS A 12 -15.98 -16.16 0.97
CA HIS A 12 -16.19 -15.99 -0.45
C HIS A 12 -15.88 -14.56 -0.90
N PHE A 13 -15.01 -14.40 -1.88
CA PHE A 13 -14.60 -13.11 -2.43
C PHE A 13 -15.29 -12.87 -3.78
N THR A 14 -16.25 -11.97 -3.86
CA THR A 14 -16.89 -11.56 -5.12
C THR A 14 -15.99 -10.59 -5.88
N GLY A 15 -15.55 -10.96 -7.10
CA GLY A 15 -14.55 -10.22 -7.86
C GLY A 15 -13.13 -10.43 -7.33
N ILE A 16 -12.78 -11.68 -7.01
CA ILE A 16 -11.50 -12.05 -6.35
C ILE A 16 -10.27 -11.70 -7.17
N GLY A 17 -10.37 -11.61 -8.51
CA GLY A 17 -9.27 -11.26 -9.42
C GLY A 17 -8.90 -9.78 -9.41
N GLY A 18 -9.67 -8.92 -8.75
CA GLY A 18 -9.30 -7.52 -8.51
C GLY A 18 -8.00 -7.42 -7.71
N ILE A 19 -7.14 -6.43 -8.04
CA ILE A 19 -5.80 -6.33 -7.43
C ILE A 19 -5.85 -6.26 -5.90
N GLY A 20 -6.72 -5.43 -5.32
CA GLY A 20 -6.87 -5.32 -3.86
C GLY A 20 -7.57 -6.52 -3.22
N MET A 21 -8.46 -7.22 -3.96
CA MET A 21 -9.16 -8.41 -3.48
C MET A 21 -8.23 -9.62 -3.44
N SER A 22 -7.48 -9.85 -4.53
CA SER A 22 -6.59 -10.98 -4.67
C SER A 22 -5.50 -11.02 -3.61
N GLY A 23 -4.93 -9.85 -3.25
CA GLY A 23 -3.91 -9.78 -2.22
C GLY A 23 -4.41 -10.17 -0.83
N ILE A 24 -5.62 -9.72 -0.45
CA ILE A 24 -6.24 -10.09 0.83
C ILE A 24 -6.60 -11.58 0.86
N ALA A 25 -7.21 -12.08 -0.23
CA ALA A 25 -7.57 -13.49 -0.36
C ALA A 25 -6.35 -14.43 -0.26
N GLU A 26 -5.24 -14.05 -0.91
CA GLU A 26 -3.98 -14.77 -0.87
C GLU A 26 -3.41 -14.85 0.55
N ILE A 27 -3.34 -13.74 1.26
CA ILE A 27 -2.83 -13.70 2.64
C ILE A 27 -3.70 -14.53 3.59
N LEU A 28 -5.03 -14.42 3.49
CA LEU A 28 -5.94 -15.23 4.31
C LEU A 28 -5.75 -16.73 4.05
N PHE A 29 -5.64 -17.12 2.78
CA PHE A 29 -5.41 -18.51 2.42
C PHE A 29 -4.06 -19.05 2.96
N GLU A 30 -2.98 -18.25 2.84
CA GLU A 30 -1.66 -18.61 3.38
C GLU A 30 -1.63 -18.64 4.92
N LEU A 31 -2.53 -17.91 5.59
CA LEU A 31 -2.76 -18.00 7.03
C LEU A 31 -3.58 -19.25 7.43
N GLY A 32 -4.09 -20.03 6.46
CA GLY A 32 -4.80 -21.28 6.69
C GLY A 32 -6.32 -21.15 6.75
N TYR A 33 -6.89 -20.01 6.35
CA TYR A 33 -8.33 -19.85 6.24
C TYR A 33 -8.87 -20.50 4.97
N ASP A 34 -10.12 -20.97 5.02
CA ASP A 34 -10.81 -21.48 3.85
C ASP A 34 -11.32 -20.32 2.98
N VAL A 35 -10.70 -20.13 1.83
CA VAL A 35 -10.94 -19.01 0.91
C VAL A 35 -11.37 -19.53 -0.46
N GLN A 36 -12.46 -18.98 -0.95
CA GLN A 36 -12.88 -19.13 -2.34
C GLN A 36 -13.33 -17.79 -2.92
N GLY A 37 -13.60 -17.73 -4.21
CA GLY A 37 -14.20 -16.54 -4.79
C GLY A 37 -14.65 -16.73 -6.22
N SER A 38 -15.22 -15.68 -6.78
CA SER A 38 -15.71 -15.61 -8.16
C SER A 38 -15.10 -14.42 -8.88
N ASP A 39 -14.94 -14.52 -10.19
CA ASP A 39 -14.62 -13.39 -11.05
C ASP A 39 -15.28 -13.53 -12.42
N MET A 40 -15.61 -12.38 -13.04
CA MET A 40 -16.17 -12.32 -14.39
C MET A 40 -15.09 -12.48 -15.47
N SER A 41 -13.82 -12.24 -15.11
CA SER A 41 -12.68 -12.25 -16.04
C SER A 41 -11.60 -13.24 -15.61
N GLU A 42 -11.04 -13.93 -16.60
CA GLU A 42 -9.85 -14.78 -16.45
C GLU A 42 -8.59 -13.91 -16.59
N ASN A 43 -8.22 -13.23 -15.53
CA ASN A 43 -7.03 -12.38 -15.51
C ASN A 43 -5.84 -13.06 -14.80
N ALA A 44 -4.66 -12.44 -14.85
CA ALA A 44 -3.44 -12.98 -14.25
C ALA A 44 -3.56 -13.25 -12.74
N ASN A 45 -4.33 -12.45 -12.00
CA ASN A 45 -4.56 -12.68 -10.58
C ASN A 45 -5.39 -13.94 -10.34
N VAL A 46 -6.44 -14.18 -11.14
CA VAL A 46 -7.26 -15.39 -11.08
C VAL A 46 -6.40 -16.64 -11.33
N HIS A 47 -5.55 -16.61 -12.35
CA HIS A 47 -4.64 -17.72 -12.62
C HIS A 47 -3.69 -17.96 -11.45
N ARG A 48 -3.04 -16.92 -10.91
CA ARG A 48 -2.13 -17.02 -9.77
C ARG A 48 -2.81 -17.60 -8.52
N LEU A 49 -4.04 -17.16 -8.22
CA LEU A 49 -4.79 -17.67 -7.07
C LEU A 49 -5.13 -19.16 -7.21
N ARG A 50 -5.52 -19.60 -8.41
CA ARG A 50 -5.76 -21.03 -8.69
C ARG A 50 -4.49 -21.87 -8.57
N GLU A 51 -3.35 -21.38 -9.08
CA GLU A 51 -2.05 -22.05 -8.93
C GLU A 51 -1.65 -22.22 -7.47
N LYS A 52 -2.05 -21.28 -6.59
CA LYS A 52 -1.87 -21.39 -5.12
C LYS A 52 -2.87 -22.35 -4.45
N GLY A 53 -3.90 -22.84 -5.15
CA GLY A 53 -4.90 -23.76 -4.63
C GLY A 53 -6.20 -23.10 -4.18
N ILE A 54 -6.39 -21.80 -4.36
CA ILE A 54 -7.65 -21.10 -4.05
C ILE A 54 -8.68 -21.44 -5.12
N ARG A 55 -9.88 -21.86 -4.69
CA ARG A 55 -10.99 -22.12 -5.59
C ARG A 55 -11.54 -20.81 -6.17
N VAL A 56 -11.34 -20.58 -7.48
CA VAL A 56 -11.91 -19.43 -8.18
C VAL A 56 -12.90 -19.89 -9.22
N ILE A 57 -14.14 -19.43 -9.09
CA ILE A 57 -15.29 -19.77 -9.94
C ILE A 57 -15.41 -18.70 -11.03
N ALA A 58 -15.59 -19.12 -12.28
CA ALA A 58 -15.86 -18.21 -13.39
C ALA A 58 -17.33 -17.78 -13.38
N GLY A 59 -17.57 -16.47 -13.47
CA GLY A 59 -18.91 -15.88 -13.39
C GLY A 59 -19.41 -15.74 -11.95
N GLN A 60 -20.46 -14.96 -11.79
CA GLN A 60 -21.08 -14.62 -10.51
C GLN A 60 -22.53 -15.11 -10.48
N SER A 61 -22.84 -16.00 -9.54
CA SER A 61 -24.18 -16.58 -9.39
C SER A 61 -24.52 -16.84 -7.92
N ALA A 62 -25.82 -16.97 -7.63
CA ALA A 62 -26.33 -17.19 -6.26
C ALA A 62 -25.82 -18.49 -5.61
N GLU A 63 -25.47 -19.49 -6.44
CA GLU A 63 -24.97 -20.80 -5.99
C GLU A 63 -23.54 -20.70 -5.44
N ASN A 64 -22.77 -19.72 -5.89
CA ASN A 64 -21.36 -19.56 -5.49
C ASN A 64 -21.20 -19.30 -3.99
N VAL A 65 -22.22 -18.73 -3.34
CA VAL A 65 -22.20 -18.39 -1.90
C VAL A 65 -22.93 -19.40 -1.02
N GLU A 66 -23.36 -20.53 -1.55
CA GLU A 66 -24.19 -21.52 -0.84
C GLU A 66 -23.56 -22.03 0.46
N ASN A 67 -22.24 -22.23 0.45
CA ASN A 67 -21.49 -22.72 1.59
C ASN A 67 -20.58 -21.62 2.22
N ALA A 68 -20.79 -20.36 1.84
CA ALA A 68 -20.02 -19.27 2.39
C ALA A 68 -20.48 -18.90 3.81
N ALA A 69 -19.55 -18.74 4.72
CA ALA A 69 -19.79 -18.22 6.07
C ALA A 69 -19.78 -16.68 6.08
N LEU A 70 -19.09 -16.06 5.13
CA LEU A 70 -19.12 -14.63 4.88
C LEU A 70 -18.79 -14.33 3.41
N VAL A 71 -19.26 -13.18 2.92
CA VAL A 71 -18.97 -12.68 1.56
C VAL A 71 -18.19 -11.38 1.65
N VAL A 72 -17.03 -11.33 0.96
CA VAL A 72 -16.20 -10.13 0.87
C VAL A 72 -16.44 -9.45 -0.48
N ILE A 73 -16.73 -8.15 -0.45
CA ILE A 73 -16.99 -7.34 -1.64
C ILE A 73 -16.09 -6.11 -1.70
N SER A 74 -15.85 -5.62 -2.91
CA SER A 74 -15.31 -4.27 -3.14
C SER A 74 -16.40 -3.29 -3.53
N THR A 75 -16.08 -2.00 -3.58
CA THR A 75 -16.99 -0.93 -4.04
C THR A 75 -17.42 -1.09 -5.50
N ALA A 76 -16.66 -1.83 -6.32
CA ALA A 76 -17.02 -2.15 -7.69
C ALA A 76 -18.22 -3.13 -7.80
N ILE A 77 -18.54 -3.87 -6.73
CA ILE A 77 -19.64 -4.84 -6.72
C ILE A 77 -20.95 -4.10 -6.38
N LYS A 78 -21.89 -4.19 -7.31
CA LYS A 78 -23.20 -3.52 -7.17
C LYS A 78 -24.14 -4.29 -6.23
N ALA A 79 -25.11 -3.57 -5.68
CA ALA A 79 -26.09 -4.14 -4.71
C ALA A 79 -27.02 -5.19 -5.33
N ASP A 80 -27.20 -5.20 -6.65
CA ASP A 80 -27.98 -6.14 -7.45
C ASP A 80 -27.19 -7.36 -7.95
N ASN A 81 -25.91 -7.46 -7.57
CA ASN A 81 -25.08 -8.62 -7.87
C ASN A 81 -25.71 -9.90 -7.30
N PRO A 82 -25.84 -11.00 -8.07
CA PRO A 82 -26.55 -12.21 -7.63
C PRO A 82 -25.96 -12.84 -6.37
N GLU A 83 -24.64 -12.75 -6.15
CA GLU A 83 -24.00 -13.26 -4.93
C GLU A 83 -24.33 -12.38 -3.72
N VAL A 84 -24.39 -11.05 -3.90
CA VAL A 84 -24.79 -10.10 -2.84
C VAL A 84 -26.25 -10.28 -2.46
N VAL A 85 -27.13 -10.45 -3.45
CA VAL A 85 -28.56 -10.70 -3.23
C VAL A 85 -28.75 -12.01 -2.47
N ALA A 86 -28.13 -13.11 -2.93
CA ALA A 86 -28.20 -14.42 -2.29
C ALA A 86 -27.64 -14.42 -0.86
N ALA A 87 -26.54 -13.70 -0.63
CA ALA A 87 -25.95 -13.55 0.71
C ALA A 87 -26.93 -12.87 1.68
N LYS A 88 -27.61 -11.79 1.24
CA LYS A 88 -28.63 -11.09 2.03
C LYS A 88 -29.83 -11.99 2.36
N GLU A 89 -30.36 -12.70 1.36
CA GLU A 89 -31.49 -13.61 1.52
C GLU A 89 -31.19 -14.77 2.49
N ARG A 90 -29.92 -15.22 2.52
CA ARG A 90 -29.45 -16.30 3.38
C ARG A 90 -28.87 -15.82 4.71
N PHE A 91 -28.93 -14.51 4.99
CA PHE A 91 -28.35 -13.88 6.19
C PHE A 91 -26.86 -14.15 6.36
N ILE A 92 -26.11 -14.31 5.24
CA ILE A 92 -24.66 -14.43 5.26
C ILE A 92 -24.07 -13.02 5.44
N PRO A 93 -23.18 -12.79 6.41
CA PRO A 93 -22.50 -11.51 6.57
C PRO A 93 -21.79 -11.04 5.31
N ILE A 94 -21.93 -9.76 5.00
CA ILE A 94 -21.21 -9.12 3.87
C ILE A 94 -20.24 -8.12 4.47
N VAL A 95 -18.96 -8.27 4.13
CA VAL A 95 -17.85 -7.47 4.63
C VAL A 95 -17.20 -6.74 3.47
N HIS A 96 -16.91 -5.46 3.62
CA HIS A 96 -16.17 -4.71 2.62
C HIS A 96 -14.66 -5.03 2.66
N ARG A 97 -14.02 -4.99 1.49
CA ARG A 97 -12.57 -5.23 1.31
C ARG A 97 -11.70 -4.50 2.35
N ALA A 98 -11.98 -3.21 2.58
CA ALA A 98 -11.20 -2.43 3.52
C ALA A 98 -11.44 -2.81 5.00
N GLU A 99 -12.64 -3.29 5.33
CA GLU A 99 -12.93 -3.84 6.66
C GLU A 99 -12.15 -5.14 6.88
N MET A 100 -12.12 -6.03 5.89
CA MET A 100 -11.31 -7.25 5.93
C MET A 100 -9.81 -6.92 6.04
N LEU A 101 -9.32 -5.92 5.29
CA LEU A 101 -7.94 -5.44 5.42
C LEU A 101 -7.67 -4.91 6.82
N GLY A 102 -8.60 -4.15 7.39
CA GLY A 102 -8.51 -3.64 8.76
C GLY A 102 -8.40 -4.76 9.80
N GLU A 103 -9.14 -5.87 9.64
CA GLU A 103 -9.02 -7.03 10.53
C GLU A 103 -7.66 -7.74 10.37
N LEU A 104 -7.12 -7.87 9.16
CA LEU A 104 -5.76 -8.38 8.95
C LEU A 104 -4.71 -7.48 9.62
N MET A 105 -4.86 -6.16 9.51
CA MET A 105 -3.96 -5.19 10.15
C MET A 105 -3.98 -5.29 11.69
N ARG A 106 -5.07 -5.70 12.31
CA ARG A 106 -5.16 -5.93 13.76
C ARG A 106 -4.31 -7.08 14.25
N LEU A 107 -3.97 -8.02 13.37
CA LEU A 107 -3.12 -9.17 13.70
C LEU A 107 -1.62 -8.83 13.76
N ARG A 108 -1.23 -7.66 13.27
CA ARG A 108 0.18 -7.23 13.12
C ARG A 108 0.33 -5.73 13.37
N TRP A 109 1.54 -5.28 13.68
CA TRP A 109 1.88 -3.88 13.57
C TRP A 109 1.89 -3.49 12.10
N SER A 110 1.25 -2.38 11.75
CA SER A 110 1.02 -2.05 10.36
C SER A 110 1.52 -0.66 9.98
N ILE A 111 2.10 -0.59 8.81
CA ILE A 111 2.46 0.65 8.11
C ILE A 111 1.46 0.78 6.97
N ALA A 112 0.65 1.83 6.96
CA ALA A 112 -0.31 2.09 5.90
C ALA A 112 0.08 3.35 5.12
N VAL A 113 0.19 3.19 3.79
CA VAL A 113 0.57 4.26 2.88
C VAL A 113 -0.66 4.78 2.16
N ALA A 114 -1.03 6.02 2.46
CA ALA A 114 -2.13 6.74 1.85
C ALA A 114 -1.63 7.95 1.05
N GLY A 115 -2.50 8.52 0.23
CA GLY A 115 -2.24 9.68 -0.60
C GLY A 115 -2.80 9.50 -1.99
N THR A 116 -2.99 10.59 -2.73
CA THR A 116 -3.55 10.54 -4.07
C THR A 116 -2.59 9.82 -5.03
N HIS A 117 -1.31 10.15 -5.00
CA HIS A 117 -0.28 9.60 -5.89
C HIS A 117 0.89 8.98 -5.12
N GLY A 118 1.60 8.04 -5.75
CA GLY A 118 2.82 7.45 -5.20
C GLY A 118 2.61 6.31 -4.20
N LYS A 119 1.38 5.99 -3.79
CA LYS A 119 1.07 4.93 -2.81
C LYS A 119 1.75 3.60 -3.11
N THR A 120 1.50 3.05 -4.30
CA THR A 120 2.01 1.73 -4.71
C THR A 120 3.53 1.66 -4.70
N THR A 121 4.20 2.69 -5.22
CA THR A 121 5.67 2.77 -5.24
C THR A 121 6.23 2.89 -3.83
N THR A 122 5.66 3.78 -3.00
CA THR A 122 6.10 3.97 -1.61
C THR A 122 5.87 2.72 -0.77
N THR A 123 4.72 2.05 -0.92
CA THR A 123 4.45 0.75 -0.25
C THR A 123 5.49 -0.30 -0.63
N SER A 124 5.83 -0.38 -1.93
CA SER A 124 6.86 -1.31 -2.42
C SER A 124 8.24 -1.00 -1.87
N LEU A 125 8.62 0.28 -1.81
CA LEU A 125 9.90 0.73 -1.27
C LEU A 125 10.04 0.40 0.21
N ILE A 126 9.03 0.72 1.02
CA ILE A 126 9.03 0.39 2.45
C ILE A 126 9.12 -1.13 2.63
N ALA A 127 8.34 -1.90 1.88
CA ALA A 127 8.36 -3.36 1.94
C ALA A 127 9.74 -3.95 1.58
N SER A 128 10.41 -3.39 0.56
CA SER A 128 11.77 -3.79 0.15
C SER A 128 12.80 -3.46 1.22
N LEU A 129 12.78 -2.24 1.76
CA LEU A 129 13.68 -1.82 2.84
C LEU A 129 13.55 -2.71 4.09
N LEU A 130 12.31 -2.98 4.52
CA LEU A 130 12.06 -3.86 5.67
C LEU A 130 12.51 -5.30 5.40
N SER A 131 12.33 -5.79 4.18
CA SER A 131 12.78 -7.14 3.80
C SER A 131 14.30 -7.24 3.78
N SER A 132 15.01 -6.23 3.29
CA SER A 132 16.48 -6.18 3.30
C SER A 132 17.07 -6.08 4.70
N ALA A 133 16.31 -5.56 5.66
CA ALA A 133 16.66 -5.48 7.08
C ALA A 133 16.20 -6.73 7.89
N ASP A 134 15.89 -7.84 7.24
CA ASP A 134 15.44 -9.10 7.86
C ASP A 134 14.16 -8.99 8.71
N ILE A 135 13.37 -7.93 8.52
CA ILE A 135 12.10 -7.74 9.22
C ILE A 135 10.99 -8.65 8.64
N ASP A 136 11.12 -9.04 7.38
CA ASP A 136 10.21 -9.93 6.63
C ASP A 136 8.73 -9.59 6.80
N PRO A 137 8.26 -8.41 6.32
CA PRO A 137 6.90 -7.95 6.52
C PRO A 137 5.89 -8.74 5.68
N THR A 138 4.65 -8.84 6.18
CA THR A 138 3.49 -9.14 5.31
C THR A 138 3.17 -7.90 4.48
N VAL A 139 2.86 -8.08 3.20
CA VAL A 139 2.64 -6.97 2.28
C VAL A 139 1.35 -7.15 1.51
N ILE A 140 0.54 -6.09 1.40
CA ILE A 140 -0.61 -5.99 0.48
C ILE A 140 -0.49 -4.65 -0.25
N ASN A 141 -0.26 -4.72 -1.55
CA ASN A 141 0.02 -3.58 -2.42
C ASN A 141 -1.03 -3.43 -3.53
N GLY A 142 -1.19 -2.25 -4.08
CA GLY A 142 -2.05 -1.95 -5.22
C GLY A 142 -1.46 -2.31 -6.58
N GLY A 143 -0.21 -2.77 -6.63
CA GLY A 143 0.49 -3.19 -7.86
C GLY A 143 1.43 -4.37 -7.60
N ILE A 144 1.83 -5.03 -8.68
CA ILE A 144 2.79 -6.14 -8.64
C ILE A 144 4.18 -5.57 -8.28
N ILE A 145 4.81 -6.06 -7.23
CA ILE A 145 6.21 -5.80 -6.93
C ILE A 145 7.05 -6.71 -7.82
N THR A 146 7.83 -6.13 -8.72
CA THR A 146 8.51 -6.86 -9.79
C THR A 146 9.41 -7.96 -9.24
N GLY A 147 10.17 -7.67 -8.19
CA GLY A 147 11.06 -8.66 -7.55
C GLY A 147 10.35 -9.85 -6.90
N TRP A 148 9.03 -9.75 -6.66
CA TRP A 148 8.24 -10.83 -6.04
C TRP A 148 7.23 -11.47 -6.97
N GLY A 149 6.92 -10.85 -8.11
CA GLY A 149 5.91 -11.33 -9.06
C GLY A 149 4.48 -11.33 -8.50
N SER A 150 4.24 -10.67 -7.37
CA SER A 150 2.94 -10.61 -6.69
C SER A 150 2.68 -9.22 -6.09
N ASN A 151 1.41 -8.91 -5.89
CA ASN A 151 0.97 -7.74 -5.14
C ASN A 151 0.75 -8.03 -3.64
N ALA A 152 0.92 -9.27 -3.22
CA ALA A 152 0.82 -9.69 -1.83
C ALA A 152 1.89 -10.71 -1.47
N ARG A 153 2.32 -10.69 -0.21
CA ARG A 153 3.28 -11.65 0.34
C ARG A 153 3.04 -11.79 1.83
N LEU A 154 2.88 -13.02 2.31
CA LEU A 154 2.87 -13.33 3.74
C LEU A 154 4.31 -13.40 4.26
N GLY A 155 4.67 -12.46 5.13
CA GLY A 155 5.95 -12.46 5.84
C GLY A 155 5.84 -13.16 7.19
N LYS A 156 6.98 -13.58 7.73
CA LYS A 156 7.10 -14.20 9.07
C LYS A 156 7.22 -13.16 10.18
N GLY A 157 7.57 -11.92 9.83
CA GLY A 157 7.75 -10.81 10.76
C GLY A 157 6.44 -10.31 11.37
N ARG A 158 6.57 -9.43 12.36
CA ARG A 158 5.41 -8.82 13.06
C ARG A 158 4.81 -7.65 12.32
N TRP A 159 5.48 -7.14 11.31
CA TRP A 159 5.05 -5.97 10.56
C TRP A 159 4.24 -6.34 9.33
N MET A 160 3.35 -5.45 8.98
CA MET A 160 2.56 -5.50 7.76
C MET A 160 2.66 -4.15 7.05
N VAL A 161 2.91 -4.14 5.75
CA VAL A 161 2.92 -2.93 4.91
C VAL A 161 1.75 -3.00 3.96
N VAL A 162 0.88 -2.00 3.99
CA VAL A 162 -0.33 -1.98 3.17
C VAL A 162 -0.48 -0.67 2.42
N GLU A 163 -0.98 -0.75 1.20
CA GLU A 163 -1.51 0.40 0.48
C GLU A 163 -2.92 0.71 0.98
N ALA A 164 -3.15 1.94 1.42
CA ALA A 164 -4.42 2.45 1.90
C ALA A 164 -5.10 3.27 0.79
N ASP A 165 -6.17 2.72 0.23
CA ASP A 165 -6.89 3.30 -0.91
C ASP A 165 -7.93 4.31 -0.40
N GLU A 166 -7.78 5.57 -0.77
CA GLU A 166 -8.68 6.67 -0.39
C GLU A 166 -9.93 6.78 -1.28
N SER A 167 -9.96 6.07 -2.40
CA SER A 167 -10.97 6.25 -3.45
C SER A 167 -12.42 6.06 -2.98
N ASP A 168 -12.64 5.26 -1.96
CA ASP A 168 -13.95 4.96 -1.37
C ASP A 168 -14.08 5.41 0.09
N GLY A 169 -13.13 6.21 0.60
CA GLY A 169 -13.10 6.71 1.97
C GLY A 169 -12.92 5.63 3.04
N SER A 170 -12.84 4.36 2.66
CA SER A 170 -12.73 3.24 3.59
C SER A 170 -11.39 3.21 4.33
N PHE A 171 -10.33 3.81 3.75
CA PHE A 171 -9.01 3.92 4.37
C PHE A 171 -9.04 4.63 5.73
N ALA A 172 -9.98 5.57 5.94
CA ALA A 172 -10.15 6.27 7.21
C ALA A 172 -10.57 5.34 8.36
N LYS A 173 -11.04 4.12 8.06
CA LYS A 173 -11.38 3.07 9.05
C LYS A 173 -10.16 2.23 9.44
N LEU A 174 -9.09 2.29 8.67
CA LEU A 174 -7.85 1.60 8.98
C LEU A 174 -7.18 2.28 10.18
N LYS A 175 -6.62 1.49 11.08
CA LYS A 175 -5.93 1.96 12.28
C LYS A 175 -4.48 1.48 12.28
N PRO A 176 -3.61 2.08 11.46
CA PRO A 176 -2.23 1.65 11.35
C PRO A 176 -1.41 2.04 12.60
N THR A 177 -0.30 1.33 12.82
CA THR A 177 0.73 1.74 13.78
C THR A 177 1.54 2.92 13.23
N VAL A 178 1.80 2.91 11.93
CA VAL A 178 2.52 3.97 11.22
C VAL A 178 1.68 4.41 10.01
N ALA A 179 1.42 5.72 9.89
CA ALA A 179 0.73 6.31 8.76
C ALA A 179 1.73 7.05 7.85
N VAL A 180 1.69 6.78 6.56
CA VAL A 180 2.45 7.52 5.55
C VAL A 180 1.48 8.27 4.66
N VAL A 181 1.69 9.59 4.46
CA VAL A 181 0.88 10.40 3.53
C VAL A 181 1.79 11.04 2.50
N THR A 182 1.58 10.70 1.25
CA THR A 182 2.40 11.19 0.13
C THR A 182 1.97 12.56 -0.35
N ASN A 183 0.70 12.72 -0.67
CA ASN A 183 0.07 13.96 -1.15
C ASN A 183 -1.44 13.86 -1.01
N ILE A 184 -2.16 14.99 -1.16
CA ILE A 184 -3.62 15.04 -1.10
C ILE A 184 -4.10 16.00 -2.19
N ASP A 185 -4.52 15.46 -3.31
CA ASP A 185 -5.10 16.18 -4.43
C ASP A 185 -6.62 15.96 -4.53
N PRO A 186 -7.38 16.86 -5.17
CA PRO A 186 -8.83 16.77 -5.25
C PRO A 186 -9.27 15.68 -6.25
N GLU A 187 -9.12 14.42 -5.85
CA GLU A 187 -9.62 13.24 -6.56
C GLU A 187 -10.75 12.56 -5.80
N HIS A 188 -11.52 11.72 -6.50
CA HIS A 188 -12.61 10.92 -5.92
C HIS A 188 -13.68 11.76 -5.19
N LEU A 189 -13.91 13.02 -5.64
CA LEU A 189 -14.87 13.94 -5.02
C LEU A 189 -16.32 13.50 -5.19
N ASP A 190 -16.62 12.65 -6.17
CA ASP A 190 -17.90 11.96 -6.33
C ASP A 190 -18.24 11.08 -5.13
N HIS A 191 -17.23 10.50 -4.48
CA HIS A 191 -17.41 9.72 -3.26
C HIS A 191 -17.36 10.60 -2.00
N HIS A 192 -16.35 11.46 -1.88
CA HIS A 192 -16.13 12.28 -0.67
C HIS A 192 -17.08 13.48 -0.55
N GLY A 193 -17.69 13.90 -1.66
CA GLY A 193 -18.60 15.04 -1.73
C GLY A 193 -17.89 16.40 -1.78
N SER A 194 -16.76 16.58 -1.10
CA SER A 194 -15.93 17.79 -1.18
C SER A 194 -14.46 17.51 -0.87
N PHE A 195 -13.60 18.45 -1.23
CA PHE A 195 -12.16 18.35 -0.93
C PHE A 195 -11.89 18.44 0.57
N GLU A 196 -12.63 19.26 1.30
CA GLU A 196 -12.54 19.39 2.75
C GLU A 196 -12.91 18.09 3.47
N ALA A 197 -13.88 17.35 2.93
CA ALA A 197 -14.25 16.03 3.46
C ALA A 197 -13.11 15.01 3.24
N LEU A 198 -12.44 15.05 2.09
CA LEU A 198 -11.26 14.24 1.81
C LEU A 198 -10.11 14.60 2.77
N GLU A 199 -9.79 15.90 2.95
CA GLU A 199 -8.77 16.34 3.92
C GLU A 199 -9.11 15.89 5.36
N THR A 200 -10.39 15.93 5.74
CA THR A 200 -10.87 15.44 7.04
C THR A 200 -10.66 13.92 7.18
N ALA A 201 -10.89 13.15 6.12
CA ALA A 201 -10.65 11.70 6.13
C ALA A 201 -9.16 11.38 6.32
N PHE A 202 -8.25 12.12 5.67
CA PHE A 202 -6.81 12.00 5.91
C PHE A 202 -6.39 12.39 7.32
N LEU A 203 -6.99 13.46 7.89
CA LEU A 203 -6.74 13.86 9.28
C LEU A 203 -7.14 12.74 10.24
N ASN A 204 -8.33 12.16 10.07
CA ASN A 204 -8.81 11.05 10.88
C ASN A 204 -7.92 9.81 10.75
N PHE A 205 -7.45 9.50 9.53
CA PHE A 205 -6.52 8.42 9.28
C PHE A 205 -5.22 8.59 10.07
N VAL A 206 -4.57 9.76 10.00
CA VAL A 206 -3.34 10.04 10.75
C VAL A 206 -3.60 10.10 12.25
N ALA A 207 -4.70 10.70 12.69
CA ALA A 207 -5.06 10.77 14.11
C ALA A 207 -5.36 9.42 14.74
N SER A 208 -5.67 8.40 13.91
CA SER A 208 -5.98 7.04 14.37
C SER A 208 -4.76 6.23 14.83
N ILE A 209 -3.53 6.67 14.52
CA ILE A 209 -2.31 5.97 14.96
C ILE A 209 -2.20 5.97 16.49
N PRO A 210 -1.65 4.92 17.11
CA PRO A 210 -1.50 4.86 18.55
C PRO A 210 -0.42 5.85 19.03
N PHE A 211 -0.41 6.13 20.33
CA PHE A 211 0.54 7.09 20.93
C PHE A 211 2.01 6.70 20.78
N TYR A 212 2.29 5.42 20.57
CA TYR A 212 3.64 4.87 20.34
C TYR A 212 4.01 4.75 18.86
N GLY A 213 3.06 5.04 17.96
CA GLY A 213 3.27 5.09 16.53
C GLY A 213 3.74 6.47 16.06
N PHE A 214 3.92 6.60 14.75
CA PHE A 214 4.29 7.87 14.14
C PHE A 214 3.64 8.04 12.76
N ALA A 215 3.62 9.28 12.28
CA ALA A 215 3.23 9.59 10.91
C ALA A 215 4.41 10.12 10.12
N THR A 216 4.52 9.73 8.85
CA THR A 216 5.50 10.24 7.90
C THR A 216 4.77 11.04 6.82
N LEU A 217 5.03 12.35 6.73
CA LEU A 217 4.25 13.30 5.94
C LEU A 217 5.10 14.07 4.94
N CYS A 218 4.68 14.10 3.66
CA CYS A 218 5.34 14.89 2.60
C CYS A 218 4.99 16.37 2.73
N ILE A 219 5.93 17.19 3.26
CA ILE A 219 5.67 18.62 3.45
C ILE A 219 5.93 19.47 2.19
N ASP A 220 6.29 18.88 1.07
CA ASP A 220 6.30 19.59 -0.21
C ASP A 220 4.87 19.90 -0.70
N HIS A 221 3.87 19.13 -0.22
CA HIS A 221 2.48 19.27 -0.66
C HIS A 221 1.67 20.19 0.26
N PRO A 222 1.03 21.27 -0.26
CA PRO A 222 0.32 22.25 0.57
C PRO A 222 -0.82 21.67 1.42
N SER A 223 -1.57 20.70 0.88
CA SER A 223 -2.65 20.05 1.64
C SER A 223 -2.12 19.21 2.80
N VAL A 224 -0.94 18.57 2.63
CA VAL A 224 -0.28 17.83 3.71
C VAL A 224 0.24 18.76 4.79
N GLN A 225 0.72 19.96 4.43
CA GLN A 225 1.08 21.00 5.41
C GLN A 225 -0.13 21.44 6.23
N ARG A 226 -1.32 21.62 5.60
CA ARG A 226 -2.57 21.92 6.31
C ARG A 226 -2.98 20.79 7.23
N LEU A 227 -2.90 19.54 6.75
CA LEU A 227 -3.16 18.34 7.53
C LEU A 227 -2.28 18.32 8.80
N MET A 228 -0.98 18.53 8.64
CA MET A 228 -0.02 18.54 9.75
C MET A 228 -0.38 19.56 10.84
N ALA A 229 -0.85 20.74 10.46
CA ALA A 229 -1.27 21.76 11.41
C ALA A 229 -2.44 21.32 12.31
N GLY A 230 -3.25 20.37 11.85
CA GLY A 230 -4.37 19.78 12.60
C GLY A 230 -3.96 18.68 13.59
N ILE A 231 -2.74 18.13 13.50
CA ILE A 231 -2.26 17.01 14.31
C ILE A 231 -1.43 17.56 15.49
N LYS A 232 -1.89 17.36 16.73
CA LYS A 232 -1.26 17.98 17.92
C LYS A 232 -0.62 16.98 18.88
N ASP A 233 -0.99 15.71 18.79
CA ASP A 233 -0.71 14.71 19.81
C ASP A 233 -0.12 13.40 19.23
N ARG A 234 0.48 13.48 18.04
CA ARG A 234 1.15 12.36 17.39
C ARG A 234 2.58 12.72 16.98
N ARG A 235 3.47 11.74 17.03
CA ARG A 235 4.83 11.91 16.49
C ARG A 235 4.74 12.02 14.97
N ILE A 236 5.34 13.08 14.41
CA ILE A 236 5.40 13.31 12.98
C ILE A 236 6.86 13.42 12.57
N ILE A 237 7.23 12.71 11.51
CA ILE A 237 8.48 12.87 10.76
C ILE A 237 8.11 13.39 9.39
N THR A 238 8.67 14.51 9.01
CA THR A 238 8.41 15.14 7.71
C THR A 238 9.45 14.76 6.70
N TYR A 239 9.05 14.65 5.44
CA TYR A 239 9.99 14.44 4.35
C TYR A 239 9.66 15.34 3.15
N GLY A 240 10.64 15.57 2.30
CA GLY A 240 10.47 16.39 1.10
C GLY A 240 11.78 16.99 0.58
N MET A 241 11.63 17.94 -0.34
CA MET A 241 12.75 18.70 -0.93
C MET A 241 12.91 20.07 -0.27
N VAL A 242 11.88 20.57 0.40
CA VAL A 242 11.93 21.86 1.11
C VAL A 242 12.84 21.80 2.31
N ALA A 243 13.45 22.95 2.66
CA ALA A 243 14.47 23.03 3.72
C ALA A 243 13.94 22.66 5.12
N ALA A 244 12.62 22.70 5.33
CA ALA A 244 11.98 22.43 6.62
C ALA A 244 11.70 20.93 6.86
N ALA A 245 11.98 20.06 5.86
CA ALA A 245 11.74 18.62 6.00
C ALA A 245 12.78 17.97 6.93
N ASP A 246 12.30 17.03 7.77
CA ASP A 246 13.18 16.22 8.64
C ASP A 246 14.07 15.27 7.85
N VAL A 247 13.57 14.72 6.75
CA VAL A 247 14.30 13.91 5.78
C VAL A 247 14.23 14.59 4.43
N ARG A 248 15.33 15.21 4.01
CA ARG A 248 15.36 16.12 2.85
C ARG A 248 16.28 15.59 1.76
N ALA A 249 15.81 15.57 0.49
CA ALA A 249 16.69 15.32 -0.65
C ALA A 249 17.52 16.57 -0.99
N VAL A 250 18.82 16.39 -1.16
CA VAL A 250 19.77 17.40 -1.64
C VAL A 250 20.71 16.78 -2.67
N ASN A 251 21.45 17.61 -3.42
CA ASN A 251 22.43 17.18 -4.42
C ASN A 251 21.85 16.21 -5.48
N MET A 252 20.58 16.39 -5.84
CA MET A 252 19.89 15.53 -6.79
C MET A 252 20.49 15.64 -8.18
N ARG A 253 20.74 14.51 -8.82
CA ARG A 253 21.22 14.42 -10.21
C ARG A 253 20.72 13.15 -10.88
N VAL A 254 20.60 13.19 -12.19
CA VAL A 254 20.35 12.02 -13.05
C VAL A 254 21.70 11.39 -13.40
N ASP A 255 21.79 10.07 -13.25
CA ASP A 255 22.94 9.28 -13.69
C ASP A 255 22.46 8.02 -14.43
N GLY A 256 22.47 8.09 -15.76
CA GLY A 256 21.88 7.07 -16.62
C GLY A 256 20.37 6.96 -16.44
N ALA A 257 19.88 5.79 -16.08
CA ALA A 257 18.48 5.51 -15.78
C ALA A 257 18.14 5.65 -14.29
N SER A 258 19.00 6.25 -13.49
CA SER A 258 18.85 6.37 -12.04
C SER A 258 18.83 7.82 -11.58
N MET A 259 18.12 8.07 -10.49
CA MET A 259 18.34 9.28 -9.67
C MET A 259 19.44 8.99 -8.66
N VAL A 260 20.31 9.99 -8.43
CA VAL A 260 21.31 9.96 -7.35
C VAL A 260 21.13 11.21 -6.51
N PHE A 261 21.07 11.06 -5.19
CA PHE A 261 20.83 12.15 -4.25
C PHE A 261 21.41 11.84 -2.87
N ASP A 262 21.48 12.86 -2.02
CA ASP A 262 21.78 12.70 -0.60
C ASP A 262 20.49 12.94 0.20
N ALA A 263 20.28 12.18 1.30
CA ALA A 263 19.23 12.45 2.26
C ALA A 263 19.81 13.15 3.49
N GLN A 264 19.58 14.45 3.61
CA GLN A 264 19.93 15.25 4.77
C GLN A 264 18.89 15.06 5.86
N LEU A 265 19.34 14.81 7.10
CA LEU A 265 18.50 14.50 8.25
C LEU A 265 18.51 15.66 9.25
N SER A 266 17.34 16.03 9.78
CA SER A 266 17.22 16.94 10.92
C SER A 266 17.58 16.21 12.23
N ASP A 267 17.83 16.96 13.30
CA ASP A 267 18.09 16.39 14.63
C ASP A 267 16.93 15.50 15.12
N ARG A 268 15.72 15.68 14.60
CA ARG A 268 14.54 14.87 14.96
C ARG A 268 14.54 13.50 14.27
N ALA A 269 15.10 13.43 13.05
CA ALA A 269 15.18 12.21 12.25
C ALA A 269 16.57 11.57 12.34
N ALA A 270 17.56 12.35 12.74
CA ALA A 270 18.93 11.88 12.85
C ALA A 270 19.09 10.99 14.10
N GLY A 271 19.46 9.75 13.88
CA GLY A 271 20.23 9.04 14.89
C GLY A 271 21.65 9.66 14.96
N ASP A 272 22.67 8.83 14.80
CA ASP A 272 24.06 9.30 14.74
C ASP A 272 24.47 9.88 13.37
N ALA A 273 23.70 9.65 12.32
CA ALA A 273 24.00 10.10 10.96
C ALA A 273 23.21 11.38 10.59
N THR A 274 23.92 12.46 10.22
CA THR A 274 23.30 13.71 9.77
C THR A 274 22.97 13.73 8.29
N THR A 275 23.51 12.81 7.49
CA THR A 275 23.29 12.71 6.04
C THR A 275 23.58 11.29 5.58
N ILE A 276 22.68 10.72 4.80
CA ILE A 276 22.93 9.49 4.01
C ILE A 276 23.34 9.96 2.61
N THR A 277 24.60 9.77 2.26
CA THR A 277 25.17 10.27 1.00
C THR A 277 25.07 9.24 -0.13
N ASP A 278 25.02 9.73 -1.35
CA ASP A 278 25.16 8.97 -2.60
C ASP A 278 24.13 7.83 -2.74
N ILE A 279 22.89 8.11 -2.40
CA ILE A 279 21.76 7.18 -2.58
C ILE A 279 21.50 7.09 -4.08
N ARG A 280 21.66 5.89 -4.64
CA ARG A 280 21.31 5.58 -6.03
C ARG A 280 19.96 4.88 -6.08
N PHE A 281 19.04 5.40 -6.89
CA PHE A 281 17.71 4.82 -7.07
C PHE A 281 17.42 4.57 -8.56
N PRO A 282 17.09 3.33 -8.99
CA PRO A 282 16.99 2.93 -10.39
C PRO A 282 15.66 3.34 -11.05
N MET A 283 15.12 4.49 -10.69
CA MET A 283 13.96 5.10 -11.33
C MET A 283 14.18 6.60 -11.44
N LEU A 284 13.66 7.21 -12.50
CA LEU A 284 13.78 8.63 -12.76
C LEU A 284 12.61 9.43 -12.16
N GLY A 285 12.82 10.71 -11.95
CA GLY A 285 11.82 11.69 -11.56
C GLY A 285 11.82 12.05 -10.07
N ASP A 286 11.60 13.34 -9.81
CA ASP A 286 11.61 13.93 -8.48
C ASP A 286 10.55 13.29 -7.56
N HIS A 287 9.39 12.94 -8.11
CA HIS A 287 8.33 12.23 -7.38
C HIS A 287 8.81 10.86 -6.86
N ASN A 288 9.69 10.18 -7.58
CA ASN A 288 10.27 8.92 -7.13
C ASN A 288 11.32 9.13 -6.04
N VAL A 289 12.05 10.25 -6.07
CA VAL A 289 12.90 10.66 -4.94
C VAL A 289 12.04 10.94 -3.71
N GLN A 290 10.89 11.64 -3.83
CA GLN A 290 9.97 11.85 -2.71
C GLN A 290 9.45 10.50 -2.15
N ASN A 291 9.09 9.54 -3.01
CA ASN A 291 8.70 8.19 -2.57
C ASN A 291 9.83 7.49 -1.79
N CYS A 292 11.09 7.65 -2.23
CA CYS A 292 12.26 7.15 -1.49
C CYS A 292 12.40 7.82 -0.12
N LEU A 293 12.24 9.15 -0.04
CA LEU A 293 12.33 9.87 1.24
C LEU A 293 11.29 9.40 2.26
N ALA A 294 10.06 9.09 1.81
CA ALA A 294 9.05 8.48 2.67
C ALA A 294 9.52 7.14 3.25
N ALA A 295 10.10 6.29 2.40
CA ALA A 295 10.60 4.98 2.83
C ALA A 295 11.83 5.10 3.74
N ILE A 296 12.74 6.04 3.45
CA ILE A 296 13.90 6.37 4.31
C ILE A 296 13.43 6.84 5.68
N ALA A 297 12.44 7.75 5.75
CA ALA A 297 11.90 8.24 7.02
C ALA A 297 11.31 7.12 7.88
N VAL A 298 10.58 6.18 7.28
CA VAL A 298 10.08 4.99 7.97
C VAL A 298 11.22 4.09 8.43
N ALA A 299 12.22 3.84 7.58
CA ALA A 299 13.35 2.96 7.88
C ALA A 299 14.19 3.48 9.06
N LEU A 300 14.45 4.80 9.09
CA LEU A 300 15.18 5.46 10.18
C LEU A 300 14.45 5.32 11.52
N GLU A 301 13.13 5.57 11.56
CA GLU A 301 12.31 5.38 12.75
C GLU A 301 12.23 3.93 13.23
N MET A 302 12.52 2.99 12.33
CA MET A 302 12.63 1.55 12.64
C MET A 302 14.07 1.12 12.95
N ASN A 303 15.00 2.08 13.09
CA ASN A 303 16.42 1.88 13.38
C ASN A 303 17.14 1.00 12.33
N ILE A 304 16.79 1.16 11.05
CA ILE A 304 17.53 0.52 9.95
C ILE A 304 18.75 1.37 9.62
N GLU A 305 19.90 0.74 9.55
CA GLU A 305 21.19 1.39 9.30
C GLU A 305 21.25 2.05 7.91
N ALA A 306 21.96 3.18 7.82
CA ALA A 306 22.07 3.99 6.61
C ALA A 306 22.62 3.20 5.39
N ASP A 307 23.58 2.32 5.61
CA ASP A 307 24.15 1.48 4.55
C ASP A 307 23.12 0.48 4.02
N SER A 308 22.35 -0.14 4.89
CA SER A 308 21.25 -1.06 4.50
C SER A 308 20.17 -0.33 3.71
N ILE A 309 19.84 0.92 4.07
CA ILE A 309 18.90 1.76 3.34
C ILE A 309 19.43 2.04 1.93
N ARG A 310 20.71 2.43 1.80
CA ARG A 310 21.33 2.74 0.52
C ARG A 310 21.33 1.53 -0.41
N ASP A 311 21.77 0.39 0.09
CA ASP A 311 21.86 -0.86 -0.67
C ASP A 311 20.48 -1.34 -1.14
N ALA A 312 19.50 -1.32 -0.26
CA ALA A 312 18.12 -1.74 -0.59
C ALA A 312 17.45 -0.83 -1.64
N LEU A 313 17.73 0.48 -1.62
CA LEU A 313 17.23 1.41 -2.63
C LEU A 313 17.93 1.21 -3.98
N ALA A 314 19.24 0.92 -3.99
CA ALA A 314 19.98 0.64 -5.20
C ALA A 314 19.52 -0.66 -5.89
N ASP A 315 19.13 -1.66 -5.10
CA ASP A 315 18.67 -2.97 -5.57
C ASP A 315 17.16 -3.03 -5.85
N PHE A 316 16.45 -1.90 -5.78
CA PHE A 316 15.01 -1.87 -5.97
C PHE A 316 14.59 -2.30 -7.37
N GLY A 317 13.89 -3.42 -7.48
CA GLY A 317 13.49 -4.03 -8.77
C GLY A 317 12.32 -3.34 -9.49
N GLY A 318 11.75 -2.27 -8.93
CA GLY A 318 10.63 -1.55 -9.50
C GLY A 318 9.25 -2.16 -9.19
N VAL A 319 8.23 -1.52 -9.72
CA VAL A 319 6.82 -1.92 -9.61
C VAL A 319 6.23 -2.06 -11.00
N GLY A 320 5.50 -3.14 -11.23
CA GLY A 320 4.84 -3.38 -12.50
C GLY A 320 3.95 -2.21 -12.92
N ARG A 321 4.02 -1.83 -14.19
CA ARG A 321 3.29 -0.72 -14.79
C ARG A 321 3.60 0.66 -14.16
N ARG A 322 4.79 0.84 -13.58
CA ARG A 322 5.30 2.13 -13.09
C ARG A 322 6.63 2.43 -13.79
N PHE A 323 6.53 3.03 -14.98
CA PHE A 323 7.65 3.27 -15.89
C PHE A 323 8.48 1.99 -16.16
N GLU A 324 7.77 0.88 -16.28
CA GLU A 324 8.37 -0.45 -16.41
C GLU A 324 8.89 -0.67 -17.82
N THR A 325 10.18 -0.95 -17.96
CA THR A 325 10.76 -1.32 -19.25
C THR A 325 10.38 -2.77 -19.60
N LYS A 326 9.51 -2.93 -20.62
CA LYS A 326 9.09 -4.25 -21.12
C LYS A 326 10.08 -4.89 -22.07
N GLY A 327 10.98 -4.10 -22.67
CA GLY A 327 12.00 -4.58 -23.56
C GLY A 327 12.47 -3.54 -24.57
N VAL A 328 13.40 -3.96 -25.43
CA VAL A 328 13.91 -3.16 -26.55
C VAL A 328 13.71 -3.94 -27.83
N SER A 329 13.05 -3.35 -28.82
CA SER A 329 12.88 -3.95 -30.15
C SER A 329 13.34 -2.96 -31.22
N HIS A 330 14.28 -3.39 -32.07
CA HIS A 330 14.85 -2.56 -33.14
C HIS A 330 15.37 -1.19 -32.68
N GLY A 331 15.96 -1.13 -31.48
CA GLY A 331 16.46 0.13 -30.90
C GLY A 331 15.39 1.00 -30.24
N VAL A 332 14.12 0.56 -30.20
CA VAL A 332 13.02 1.26 -29.52
C VAL A 332 12.78 0.61 -28.14
N THR A 333 12.88 1.40 -27.09
CA THR A 333 12.54 0.96 -25.74
C THR A 333 11.01 1.01 -25.54
N ILE A 334 10.43 -0.08 -25.07
CA ILE A 334 9.00 -0.21 -24.77
C ILE A 334 8.82 -0.05 -23.25
N ILE A 335 8.04 0.95 -22.86
CA ILE A 335 7.76 1.27 -21.45
C ILE A 335 6.27 1.11 -21.21
N ASP A 336 5.91 0.44 -20.11
CA ASP A 336 4.53 0.30 -19.61
C ASP A 336 4.37 1.18 -18.36
N ASP A 337 3.41 2.10 -18.40
CA ASP A 337 3.09 2.99 -17.28
C ASP A 337 1.58 3.05 -17.04
N TYR A 338 1.17 3.05 -15.78
CA TYR A 338 -0.21 3.23 -15.36
C TYR A 338 -0.58 4.71 -15.23
N GLY A 339 -0.19 5.50 -16.22
CA GLY A 339 -0.51 6.93 -16.31
C GLY A 339 -2.00 7.14 -16.57
N HIS A 340 -2.73 7.59 -15.55
CA HIS A 340 -4.19 7.82 -15.62
C HIS A 340 -4.61 9.18 -15.05
N HIS A 341 -3.67 9.96 -14.51
CA HIS A 341 -3.89 11.30 -13.99
C HIS A 341 -2.84 12.28 -14.54
N PRO A 342 -3.23 13.54 -14.87
CA PRO A 342 -2.30 14.51 -15.47
C PRO A 342 -1.11 14.91 -14.59
N VAL A 343 -1.28 14.84 -13.26
CA VAL A 343 -0.22 15.14 -12.29
C VAL A 343 0.69 13.95 -12.10
#